data_8b435a4d1bcaf6c7c7119ec5d79e40a6
#
_entry.id   8b435a4d1bcaf6c7c7119ec5d79e40a6
#
_cell.length_a   1.000
_cell.length_b   1.000
_cell.length_c   1.000
_cell.angle_alpha   90.00
_cell.angle_beta   90.00
_cell.angle_gamma   90.00
#
_symmetry.space_group_name_H-M   'P 1'
#
loop_
_entity.id
_entity.type
_entity.pdbx_description
1 polymer ?
#
loop_
_entity_poly.entity_id
_entity_poly.type
_entity_poly.pdbx_seq_one_letter_code
_entity_poly.pdbx_strand_id
1 'polypeptide(L)'
;LCCQHSADPGSVGGSAVINRIVVGAHYGLRDWIAQRATAVIMAIYSVLMAAVLLVVRPSTFEAWQGVFAHGVVKFFTFLFFVSLFYHAWIGMRDLWMDYIKPTGLRLSLHVLTVTLLVGYTAWVAAILWRL
;
A
#
# COMPACT_ATOMS: atom_id res chain seq x y z
N LEU A 1 36.20 -19.31 -7.11
CA LEU A 1 37.48 -19.63 -6.48
C LEU A 1 37.20 -20.10 -5.06
N CYS A 2 37.48 -21.38 -4.85
CA CYS A 2 37.26 -22.19 -3.67
C CYS A 2 38.03 -21.65 -2.46
N CYS A 3 37.34 -21.38 -1.35
CA CYS A 3 37.99 -21.23 -0.05
C CYS A 3 38.43 -22.61 0.43
N GLN A 4 39.75 -22.83 0.44
CA GLN A 4 40.36 -23.95 1.12
C GLN A 4 40.17 -23.82 2.63
N HIS A 5 39.41 -24.74 3.17
CA HIS A 5 39.23 -24.92 4.60
C HIS A 5 40.39 -25.79 5.13
N SER A 6 41.36 -25.16 5.76
CA SER A 6 42.33 -25.87 6.56
C SER A 6 41.66 -26.34 7.86
N ALA A 7 41.49 -27.63 7.98
CA ALA A 7 41.01 -28.26 9.17
C ALA A 7 42.03 -28.18 10.31
N ASP A 8 41.72 -27.50 11.37
CA ASP A 8 42.46 -27.52 12.63
C ASP A 8 41.87 -28.62 13.55
N PRO A 9 42.64 -29.70 13.89
CA PRO A 9 42.11 -30.80 14.69
C PRO A 9 42.35 -30.55 16.17
N GLY A 10 41.65 -29.59 16.78
CA GLY A 10 41.93 -29.31 18.20
C GLY A 10 40.91 -28.50 18.98
N SER A 11 39.71 -28.23 18.52
CA SER A 11 38.72 -27.58 19.39
C SER A 11 37.47 -28.45 19.61
N VAL A 12 37.51 -29.11 20.75
CA VAL A 12 36.38 -29.81 21.34
C VAL A 12 35.29 -28.78 21.71
N GLY A 13 34.11 -28.93 21.11
CA GLY A 13 32.85 -28.56 21.76
C GLY A 13 32.52 -27.09 21.94
N GLY A 14 32.63 -26.30 20.91
CA GLY A 14 31.90 -25.02 20.78
C GLY A 14 30.80 -25.15 19.74
N SER A 15 29.57 -25.48 20.16
CA SER A 15 28.41 -25.27 19.31
C SER A 15 28.38 -23.77 18.92
N ALA A 16 28.88 -23.46 17.74
CA ALA A 16 28.69 -22.13 17.16
C ALA A 16 27.19 -21.90 17.06
N VAL A 17 26.64 -21.26 18.09
CA VAL A 17 25.28 -20.71 18.02
C VAL A 17 25.28 -19.71 16.89
N ILE A 18 24.90 -20.19 15.70
CA ILE A 18 24.63 -19.33 14.56
C ILE A 18 23.46 -18.46 15.01
N ASN A 19 23.77 -17.28 15.51
CA ASN A 19 22.80 -16.27 15.87
C ASN A 19 22.16 -15.80 14.55
N ARG A 20 21.16 -16.56 14.05
CA ARG A 20 20.34 -16.16 12.92
C ARG A 20 19.53 -14.97 13.38
N ILE A 21 20.06 -13.78 13.16
CA ILE A 21 19.27 -12.56 13.25
C ILE A 21 18.23 -12.70 12.15
N VAL A 22 17.00 -13.04 12.55
CA VAL A 22 15.85 -13.08 11.66
C VAL A 22 15.49 -11.64 11.33
N VAL A 23 16.27 -11.04 10.43
CA VAL A 23 16.02 -9.70 9.90
C VAL A 23 14.92 -9.84 8.86
N GLY A 24 13.72 -9.34 9.13
CA GLY A 24 12.70 -9.16 8.09
C GLY A 24 11.33 -9.82 8.32
N ALA A 25 11.19 -10.77 9.24
CA ALA A 25 9.90 -11.46 9.46
C ALA A 25 8.76 -10.52 9.91
N HIS A 26 9.08 -9.40 10.58
CA HIS A 26 8.08 -8.44 11.06
C HIS A 26 7.58 -7.46 9.98
N TYR A 27 8.41 -7.10 9.00
CA TYR A 27 8.03 -6.13 7.97
C TYR A 27 7.08 -6.74 6.94
N GLY A 28 7.32 -7.95 6.48
CA GLY A 28 6.46 -8.63 5.51
C GLY A 28 5.06 -8.91 6.02
N LEU A 29 4.90 -9.25 7.31
CA LEU A 29 3.60 -9.48 7.93
C LEU A 29 2.77 -8.18 8.01
N ARG A 30 3.39 -7.07 8.38
CA ARG A 30 2.70 -5.77 8.46
C ARG A 30 2.20 -5.32 7.09
N ASP A 31 3.02 -5.43 6.06
CA ASP A 31 2.65 -5.07 4.70
C ASP A 31 1.54 -5.99 4.16
N TRP A 32 1.62 -7.28 4.45
CA TRP A 32 0.57 -8.24 4.07
C TRP A 32 -0.78 -7.93 4.74
N ILE A 33 -0.77 -7.63 6.06
CA ILE A 33 -2.00 -7.25 6.79
C ILE A 33 -2.55 -5.94 6.24
N ALA A 34 -1.70 -4.93 6.04
CA ALA A 34 -2.10 -3.63 5.51
C ALA A 34 -2.71 -3.75 4.11
N GLN A 35 -2.12 -4.56 3.24
CA GLN A 35 -2.63 -4.84 1.91
C GLN A 35 -4.02 -5.49 1.96
N ARG A 36 -4.22 -6.46 2.85
CA ARG A 36 -5.52 -7.12 3.04
C ARG A 36 -6.57 -6.20 3.66
N ALA A 37 -6.20 -5.45 4.70
CA ALA A 37 -7.11 -4.52 5.38
C ALA A 37 -7.59 -3.41 4.44
N THR A 38 -6.69 -2.81 3.67
CA THR A 38 -7.07 -1.78 2.69
C THR A 38 -7.94 -2.34 1.56
N ALA A 39 -7.67 -3.57 1.08
CA ALA A 39 -8.51 -4.23 0.09
C ALA A 39 -9.95 -4.47 0.61
N VAL A 40 -10.10 -4.89 1.87
CA VAL A 40 -11.42 -5.09 2.49
C VAL A 40 -12.18 -3.77 2.61
N ILE A 41 -11.53 -2.70 3.07
CA ILE A 41 -12.14 -1.36 3.16
C ILE A 41 -12.63 -0.90 1.77
N MET A 42 -11.79 -1.05 0.75
CA MET A 42 -12.15 -0.69 -0.63
C MET A 42 -13.32 -1.52 -1.15
N ALA A 43 -13.33 -2.83 -0.91
CA ALA A 43 -14.40 -3.72 -1.35
C ALA A 43 -15.74 -3.34 -0.70
N ILE A 44 -15.76 -3.16 0.63
CA ILE A 44 -16.98 -2.76 1.37
C ILE A 44 -17.50 -1.42 0.84
N TYR A 45 -16.64 -0.42 0.72
CA TYR A 45 -17.05 0.90 0.21
C TYR A 45 -17.60 0.81 -1.22
N SER A 46 -16.93 0.06 -2.10
CA SER A 46 -17.37 -0.09 -3.49
C SER A 46 -18.75 -0.74 -3.59
N VAL A 47 -19.02 -1.78 -2.79
CA VAL A 47 -20.33 -2.46 -2.75
C VAL A 47 -21.41 -1.52 -2.21
N LEU A 48 -21.12 -0.80 -1.11
CA LEU A 48 -22.07 0.16 -0.53
C LEU A 48 -22.36 1.31 -1.49
N MET A 49 -21.34 1.86 -2.13
CA MET A 49 -21.51 2.94 -3.10
C MET A 49 -22.28 2.47 -4.34
N ALA A 50 -22.00 1.26 -4.85
CA ALA A 50 -22.77 0.68 -5.94
C ALA A 50 -24.24 0.50 -5.56
N ALA A 51 -24.55 0.03 -4.35
CA ALA A 51 -25.91 -0.09 -3.86
C ALA A 51 -26.63 1.27 -3.79
N VAL A 52 -25.95 2.31 -3.25
CA VAL A 52 -26.50 3.66 -3.20
C VAL A 52 -26.81 4.19 -4.62
N LEU A 53 -25.90 4.01 -5.55
CA LEU A 53 -26.08 4.49 -6.93
C LEU A 53 -27.19 3.74 -7.67
N LEU A 54 -27.37 2.44 -7.41
CA LEU A 54 -28.46 1.66 -7.98
C LEU A 54 -29.84 2.08 -7.44
N VAL A 55 -29.91 2.51 -6.18
CA VAL A 55 -31.13 2.99 -5.54
C VAL A 55 -31.46 4.42 -5.95
N VAL A 56 -30.49 5.31 -5.84
CA VAL A 56 -30.67 6.77 -6.10
C VAL A 56 -30.77 7.04 -7.59
N ARG A 57 -30.09 6.28 -8.45
CA ARG A 57 -30.04 6.45 -9.92
C ARG A 57 -29.87 7.91 -10.35
N PRO A 58 -28.80 8.58 -9.91
CA PRO A 58 -28.61 10.00 -10.20
C PRO A 58 -28.45 10.21 -11.72
N SER A 59 -29.43 10.89 -12.33
CA SER A 59 -29.43 11.18 -13.76
C SER A 59 -28.95 12.60 -14.08
N THR A 60 -28.88 13.46 -13.08
CA THR A 60 -28.45 14.86 -13.23
C THR A 60 -27.22 15.14 -12.38
N PHE A 61 -26.44 16.15 -12.77
CA PHE A 61 -25.25 16.60 -12.00
C PHE A 61 -25.62 16.97 -10.55
N GLU A 62 -26.75 17.64 -10.37
CA GLU A 62 -27.23 18.06 -9.04
C GLU A 62 -27.53 16.84 -8.15
N ALA A 63 -28.10 15.77 -8.71
CA ALA A 63 -28.36 14.54 -7.98
C ALA A 63 -27.03 13.85 -7.54
N TRP A 64 -26.02 13.85 -8.42
CA TRP A 64 -24.68 13.36 -8.06
C TRP A 64 -24.06 14.21 -6.95
N GLN A 65 -24.11 15.52 -7.08
CA GLN A 65 -23.60 16.43 -6.07
C GLN A 65 -24.33 16.22 -4.73
N GLY A 66 -25.65 16.00 -4.76
CA GLY A 66 -26.43 15.72 -3.56
C GLY A 66 -25.98 14.47 -2.80
N VAL A 67 -25.62 13.38 -3.51
CA VAL A 67 -25.09 12.15 -2.88
C VAL A 67 -23.76 12.43 -2.16
N PHE A 68 -22.85 13.14 -2.82
CA PHE A 68 -21.52 13.42 -2.25
C PHE A 68 -21.52 14.65 -1.30
N ALA A 69 -22.57 15.44 -1.26
CA ALA A 69 -22.69 16.56 -0.31
C ALA A 69 -22.84 16.10 1.15
N HIS A 70 -23.33 14.89 1.39
CA HIS A 70 -23.48 14.35 2.74
C HIS A 70 -22.12 14.12 3.40
N GLY A 71 -21.90 14.69 4.58
CA GLY A 71 -20.62 14.61 5.30
C GLY A 71 -20.13 13.18 5.55
N VAL A 72 -21.04 12.25 5.81
CA VAL A 72 -20.74 10.83 6.00
C VAL A 72 -20.18 10.21 4.70
N VAL A 73 -20.81 10.49 3.56
CA VAL A 73 -20.36 10.01 2.25
C VAL A 73 -19.01 10.60 1.91
N LYS A 74 -18.78 11.90 2.14
CA LYS A 74 -17.49 12.56 1.95
C LYS A 74 -16.39 11.88 2.76
N PHE A 75 -16.64 11.61 4.04
CA PHE A 75 -15.68 10.98 4.92
C PHE A 75 -15.29 9.57 4.43
N PHE A 76 -16.29 8.73 4.12
CA PHE A 76 -16.01 7.39 3.64
C PHE A 76 -15.38 7.37 2.24
N THR A 77 -15.74 8.31 1.37
CA THR A 77 -15.08 8.49 0.06
C THR A 77 -13.61 8.86 0.24
N PHE A 78 -13.31 9.79 1.15
CA PHE A 78 -11.93 10.16 1.47
C PHE A 78 -11.15 8.97 2.03
N LEU A 79 -11.72 8.22 2.97
CA LEU A 79 -11.13 7.02 3.54
C LEU A 79 -10.85 5.94 2.46
N PHE A 80 -11.76 5.78 1.52
CA PHE A 80 -11.57 4.89 0.37
C PHE A 80 -10.35 5.29 -0.46
N PHE A 81 -10.22 6.57 -0.81
CA PHE A 81 -9.08 7.05 -1.59
C PHE A 81 -7.75 6.93 -0.83
N VAL A 82 -7.72 7.22 0.46
CA VAL A 82 -6.53 7.01 1.31
C VAL A 82 -6.15 5.52 1.32
N SER A 83 -7.12 4.62 1.49
CA SER A 83 -6.89 3.17 1.44
C SER A 83 -6.41 2.71 0.07
N LEU A 84 -6.98 3.26 -1.01
CA LEU A 84 -6.57 2.97 -2.39
C LEU A 84 -5.12 3.38 -2.65
N PHE A 85 -4.74 4.60 -2.24
CA PHE A 85 -3.39 5.09 -2.46
C PHE A 85 -2.36 4.34 -1.62
N TYR A 86 -2.70 3.99 -0.38
CA TYR A 86 -1.83 3.19 0.46
C TYR A 86 -1.67 1.76 -0.07
N HIS A 87 -2.75 1.15 -0.54
CA HIS A 87 -2.75 -0.15 -1.21
C HIS A 87 -1.87 -0.13 -2.48
N ALA A 88 -2.06 0.89 -3.31
CA ALA A 88 -1.26 1.10 -4.52
C ALA A 88 0.22 1.31 -4.19
N TRP A 89 0.54 2.04 -3.12
CA TRP A 89 1.91 2.26 -2.68
C TRP A 89 2.62 0.94 -2.35
N ILE A 90 1.98 0.08 -1.53
CA ILE A 90 2.57 -1.22 -1.17
C ILE A 90 2.78 -2.07 -2.43
N GLY A 91 1.77 -2.17 -3.30
CA GLY A 91 1.87 -2.94 -4.54
C GLY A 91 2.94 -2.42 -5.50
N MET A 92 3.04 -1.10 -5.68
CA MET A 92 4.08 -0.51 -6.53
C MET A 92 5.48 -0.68 -5.95
N ARG A 93 5.63 -0.58 -4.62
CA ARG A 93 6.90 -0.80 -3.96
C ARG A 93 7.42 -2.22 -4.22
N ASP A 94 6.56 -3.21 -4.06
CA ASP A 94 6.92 -4.61 -4.28
C ASP A 94 7.27 -4.85 -5.76
N LEU A 95 6.50 -4.28 -6.68
CA LEU A 95 6.78 -4.34 -8.11
C LEU A 95 8.14 -3.74 -8.48
N TRP A 96 8.47 -2.55 -7.96
CA TRP A 96 9.76 -1.91 -8.23
C TRP A 96 10.94 -2.70 -7.66
N MET A 97 10.74 -3.38 -6.53
CA MET A 97 11.79 -4.21 -5.93
C MET A 97 12.08 -5.46 -6.75
N ASP A 98 11.06 -6.05 -7.37
CA ASP A 98 11.19 -7.30 -8.14
C ASP A 98 11.72 -7.08 -9.57
N TYR A 99 11.25 -6.03 -10.25
CA TYR A 99 11.54 -5.83 -11.68
C TYR A 99 12.74 -4.92 -11.95
N ILE A 100 13.12 -4.02 -11.03
CA ILE A 100 14.13 -3.00 -11.29
C ILE A 100 15.41 -3.25 -10.48
N LYS A 101 16.44 -3.74 -11.18
CA LYS A 101 17.76 -4.03 -10.60
C LYS A 101 18.60 -2.78 -10.31
N PRO A 102 18.67 -1.73 -11.18
CA PRO A 102 19.52 -0.56 -10.92
C PRO A 102 18.95 0.27 -9.77
N THR A 103 19.75 0.46 -8.71
CA THR A 103 19.36 1.12 -7.46
C THR A 103 18.90 2.57 -7.67
N GLY A 104 19.57 3.32 -8.56
CA GLY A 104 19.22 4.71 -8.84
C GLY A 104 17.86 4.87 -9.49
N LEU A 105 17.55 4.05 -10.49
CA LEU A 105 16.24 4.07 -11.16
C LEU A 105 15.12 3.66 -10.20
N ARG A 106 15.36 2.63 -9.39
CA ARG A 106 14.40 2.18 -8.38
C ARG A 106 14.08 3.28 -7.37
N LEU A 107 15.09 4.01 -6.88
CA LEU A 107 14.88 5.12 -5.96
C LEU A 107 14.07 6.26 -6.61
N SER A 108 14.41 6.62 -7.85
CA SER A 108 13.68 7.65 -8.60
C SER A 108 12.20 7.30 -8.79
N LEU A 109 11.90 6.05 -9.12
CA LEU A 109 10.54 5.56 -9.28
C LEU A 109 9.76 5.54 -7.94
N HIS A 110 10.43 5.21 -6.83
CA HIS A 110 9.82 5.31 -5.51
C HIS A 110 9.42 6.75 -5.18
N VAL A 111 10.35 7.70 -5.36
CA VAL A 111 10.09 9.13 -5.10
C VAL A 111 8.97 9.64 -6.00
N LEU A 112 8.99 9.31 -7.29
CA LEU A 112 7.95 9.69 -8.24
C LEU A 112 6.58 9.15 -7.82
N THR A 113 6.50 7.86 -7.47
CA THR A 113 5.25 7.21 -7.05
C THR A 113 4.68 7.88 -5.79
N VAL A 114 5.50 8.11 -4.77
CA VAL A 114 5.05 8.80 -3.53
C VAL A 114 4.55 10.21 -3.85
N THR A 115 5.29 10.96 -4.66
CA THR A 115 4.91 12.33 -5.02
C THR A 115 3.57 12.37 -5.75
N LEU A 116 3.35 11.46 -6.71
CA LEU A 116 2.08 11.35 -7.41
C LEU A 116 0.92 10.95 -6.48
N LEU A 117 1.11 9.96 -5.60
CA LEU A 117 0.07 9.52 -4.67
C LEU A 117 -0.30 10.63 -3.68
N VAL A 118 0.66 11.36 -3.14
CA VAL A 118 0.42 12.51 -2.27
C VAL A 118 -0.31 13.63 -3.04
N GLY A 119 0.11 13.91 -4.26
CA GLY A 119 -0.56 14.88 -5.12
C GLY A 119 -2.02 14.51 -5.39
N TYR A 120 -2.31 13.27 -5.74
CA TYR A 120 -3.67 12.79 -5.93
C TYR A 120 -4.50 12.82 -4.65
N THR A 121 -3.93 12.48 -3.51
CA THR A 121 -4.62 12.55 -2.21
C THR A 121 -5.03 14.00 -1.90
N ALA A 122 -4.12 14.94 -2.10
CA ALA A 122 -4.40 16.37 -1.90
C ALA A 122 -5.47 16.88 -2.88
N TRP A 123 -5.43 16.43 -4.14
CA TRP A 123 -6.43 16.78 -5.14
C TRP A 123 -7.82 16.24 -4.78
N VAL A 124 -7.92 14.97 -4.40
CA VAL A 124 -9.19 14.37 -3.94
C VAL A 124 -9.74 15.11 -2.73
N ALA A 125 -8.91 15.44 -1.74
CA ALA A 125 -9.31 16.22 -0.59
C ALA A 125 -9.86 17.59 -1.01
N ALA A 126 -9.19 18.29 -1.92
CA ALA A 126 -9.63 19.59 -2.42
C ALA A 126 -10.98 19.51 -3.15
N ILE A 127 -11.22 18.46 -3.95
CA ILE A 127 -12.50 18.24 -4.62
C ILE A 127 -13.61 17.97 -3.61
N LEU A 128 -13.39 17.06 -2.65
CA LEU A 128 -14.39 16.72 -1.64
C LEU A 128 -14.77 17.92 -0.75
N TRP A 129 -13.82 18.82 -0.48
CA TRP A 129 -14.06 20.02 0.32
C TRP A 129 -14.85 21.10 -0.43
N ARG A 130 -14.80 21.08 -1.76
CA ARG A 130 -15.55 22.02 -2.62
C ARG A 130 -17.00 21.58 -2.89
N LEU A 131 -17.30 20.30 -2.72
CA LEU A 131 -18.65 19.74 -2.82
C LEU A 131 -19.44 19.98 -1.54
#